data_96fca3492537d8e99ad8be2d57819f86
#
_entry.id   96fca3492537d8e99ad8be2d57819f86
#
_cell.length_a   1.000
_cell.length_b   1.000
_cell.length_c   1.000
_cell.angle_alpha   90.00
_cell.angle_beta   90.00
_cell.angle_gamma   90.00
#
_symmetry.space_group_name_H-M   'P 1'
#
loop_
_entity.id
_entity.type
_entity.pdbx_description
1 polymer ?
#
loop_
_entity_poly.entity_id
_entity_poly.type
_entity_poly.pdbx_seq_one_letter_code
_entity_poly.pdbx_strand_id
1 'polypeptide(L)'
;MKLLVFAHTPPPYHGQSYAVQNMLDGFGGDHRKKAAKAIAKSANHFGIECYHVNARLSRDMQDIGGFRGGKLFALFGFCLQAIWCRFRYGVTSFYYVPAPGKRPPLYRDWLVMLLCRPFFKKIILHWHAAGLPEWLETITPAFLRNVTYLLMKNADLSIVLSEFNRRDAEKFNARRIAVVSAGVADPCPQFEQDILKRRRERIAARKNILSGNVIETSVDDKIVRVLYLALCTREKGVFDTVEGVALANEKLTAEKSPLHFKLTLIGAFASSVEEKELRELIQRRELQQAVECLGFVSEERKASAFANADLFCFPTYYHAESFGAVIVEGMAFGLPVITTRWRSIPEILPPNYPGFVDPESPEQIADALRRLATMDLSQPLRETFVRRFTLEHHLATLAEAVHSAETS
;
A
#
# COMPACT_ATOMS: atom_id res chain seq x y z
N MET A 1 17.10 20.83 8.47
CA MET A 1 16.53 20.10 9.62
C MET A 1 17.24 18.77 9.84
N LYS A 2 17.49 18.36 11.13
CA LYS A 2 18.06 17.04 11.45
C LYS A 2 16.95 16.13 11.99
N LEU A 3 16.76 14.96 11.34
CA LEU A 3 15.69 14.03 11.63
C LEU A 3 16.23 12.65 12.00
N LEU A 4 15.95 12.16 13.20
CA LEU A 4 16.21 10.76 13.53
C LEU A 4 15.05 9.91 13.04
N VAL A 5 15.32 9.01 12.12
CA VAL A 5 14.34 8.06 11.57
C VAL A 5 14.47 6.73 12.28
N PHE A 6 13.52 6.42 13.16
CA PHE A 6 13.45 5.15 13.87
C PHE A 6 12.41 4.25 13.20
N ALA A 7 12.83 3.55 12.17
CA ALA A 7 11.98 2.66 11.38
C ALA A 7 12.84 1.64 10.63
N HIS A 8 12.27 0.52 10.21
CA HIS A 8 13.01 -0.46 9.41
C HIS A 8 12.82 -0.21 7.91
N THR A 9 13.86 -0.53 7.15
CA THR A 9 13.85 -0.62 5.68
C THR A 9 13.87 -2.09 5.25
N PRO A 10 13.60 -2.41 3.97
CA PRO A 10 13.68 -3.79 3.48
C PRO A 10 15.02 -4.48 3.78
N PRO A 11 15.05 -5.82 3.97
CA PRO A 11 13.94 -6.72 4.23
C PRO A 11 13.38 -6.60 5.65
N PRO A 12 12.15 -7.07 5.95
CA PRO A 12 11.17 -7.69 5.06
C PRO A 12 10.52 -6.67 4.11
N TYR A 13 10.10 -7.18 2.93
CA TYR A 13 9.53 -6.37 1.85
C TYR A 13 8.03 -6.19 2.05
N HIS A 14 7.59 -5.00 2.42
CA HIS A 14 6.17 -4.61 2.52
C HIS A 14 6.01 -3.10 2.40
N GLY A 15 4.80 -2.62 2.16
CA GLY A 15 4.54 -1.21 1.82
C GLY A 15 5.19 -0.19 2.76
N GLN A 16 5.13 -0.41 4.09
CA GLN A 16 5.77 0.50 5.07
C GLN A 16 7.30 0.52 4.93
N SER A 17 7.97 -0.63 4.76
CA SER A 17 9.43 -0.67 4.65
C SER A 17 9.93 0.01 3.37
N TYR A 18 9.19 -0.15 2.26
CA TYR A 18 9.47 0.57 1.01
C TYR A 18 9.23 2.08 1.16
N ALA A 19 8.16 2.51 1.82
CA ALA A 19 7.89 3.93 2.04
C ALA A 19 9.02 4.60 2.85
N VAL A 20 9.53 3.93 3.89
CA VAL A 20 10.67 4.41 4.67
C VAL A 20 11.95 4.46 3.83
N GLN A 21 12.19 3.45 2.99
CA GLN A 21 13.35 3.44 2.09
C GLN A 21 13.28 4.60 1.09
N ASN A 22 12.14 4.78 0.42
CA ASN A 22 11.91 5.85 -0.55
C ASN A 22 12.09 7.24 0.08
N MET A 23 11.58 7.43 1.31
CA MET A 23 11.79 8.67 2.06
C MET A 23 13.27 8.91 2.36
N LEU A 24 14.00 7.90 2.84
CA LEU A 24 15.41 8.03 3.13
C LEU A 24 16.21 8.37 1.86
N ASP A 25 15.96 7.66 0.77
CA ASP A 25 16.65 7.88 -0.50
C ASP A 25 16.36 9.28 -1.06
N GLY A 26 15.10 9.71 -1.02
CA GLY A 26 14.68 11.04 -1.44
C GLY A 26 15.24 12.18 -0.59
N PHE A 27 15.51 11.95 0.69
CA PHE A 27 16.15 12.93 1.57
C PHE A 27 17.68 12.79 1.66
N GLY A 28 18.29 12.02 0.75
CA GLY A 28 19.76 11.92 0.63
C GLY A 28 20.41 10.86 1.50
N GLY A 29 19.63 9.90 2.01
CA GLY A 29 20.11 8.73 2.75
C GLY A 29 20.49 8.98 4.21
N ASP A 30 21.16 7.99 4.83
CA ASP A 30 21.62 8.09 6.23
C ASP A 30 22.94 8.88 6.31
N HIS A 31 22.89 10.07 6.87
CA HIS A 31 24.02 10.97 7.04
C HIS A 31 25.19 10.41 7.86
N ARG A 32 25.03 9.30 8.54
CA ARG A 32 26.13 8.61 9.25
C ARG A 32 27.05 7.84 8.29
N LYS A 33 26.54 7.45 7.11
CA LYS A 33 27.31 6.68 6.11
C LYS A 33 28.14 7.63 5.25
N LYS A 34 29.46 7.39 5.14
CA LYS A 34 30.38 8.24 4.35
C LYS A 34 29.97 8.40 2.87
N ALA A 35 29.43 7.34 2.26
CA ALA A 35 28.93 7.36 0.88
C ALA A 35 27.71 8.28 0.71
N ALA A 36 26.84 8.39 1.71
CA ALA A 36 25.67 9.25 1.67
C ALA A 36 26.03 10.74 1.63
N LYS A 37 27.19 11.15 2.20
CA LYS A 37 27.63 12.56 2.15
C LYS A 37 27.94 13.07 0.74
N ALA A 38 28.37 12.19 -0.17
CA ALA A 38 28.63 12.56 -1.57
C ALA A 38 27.34 12.62 -2.38
N ILE A 39 26.41 11.67 -2.17
CA ILE A 39 25.11 11.62 -2.83
C ILE A 39 24.17 12.71 -2.27
N ALA A 40 24.19 12.95 -0.97
CA ALA A 40 23.35 13.96 -0.30
C ALA A 40 23.61 15.40 -0.80
N LYS A 41 24.82 15.71 -1.27
CA LYS A 41 25.13 17.05 -1.80
C LYS A 41 24.46 17.35 -3.14
N SER A 42 24.10 16.32 -3.91
CA SER A 42 23.45 16.47 -5.23
C SER A 42 21.93 16.23 -5.23
N ALA A 43 21.37 15.53 -4.23
CA ALA A 43 19.97 15.08 -4.23
C ALA A 43 19.10 15.68 -3.11
N ASN A 44 19.67 16.32 -2.07
CA ASN A 44 18.88 16.82 -0.94
C ASN A 44 18.36 18.25 -1.17
N HIS A 45 17.36 18.39 -2.04
CA HIS A 45 16.69 19.68 -2.28
C HIS A 45 15.81 20.09 -1.09
N PHE A 46 15.49 19.15 -0.19
CA PHE A 46 14.51 19.37 0.88
C PHE A 46 15.13 19.90 2.19
N GLY A 47 16.46 19.96 2.30
CA GLY A 47 17.14 20.46 3.51
C GLY A 47 16.94 19.59 4.76
N ILE A 48 16.61 18.29 4.60
CA ILE A 48 16.41 17.32 5.69
C ILE A 48 17.61 16.36 5.74
N GLU A 49 18.31 16.34 6.87
CA GLU A 49 19.39 15.39 7.14
C GLU A 49 18.87 14.22 7.97
N CYS A 50 18.75 13.02 7.37
CA CYS A 50 18.27 11.83 8.05
C CYS A 50 19.40 11.10 8.80
N TYR A 51 19.13 10.70 10.03
CA TYR A 51 19.96 9.83 10.87
C TYR A 51 19.13 8.56 11.13
N HIS A 52 19.46 7.45 10.47
CA HIS A 52 18.59 6.30 10.42
C HIS A 52 19.00 5.22 11.42
N VAL A 53 18.08 4.87 12.33
CA VAL A 53 18.14 3.67 13.16
C VAL A 53 17.26 2.60 12.52
N ASN A 54 17.91 1.64 11.84
CA ASN A 54 17.18 0.54 11.19
C ASN A 54 16.69 -0.47 12.23
N ALA A 55 15.51 -0.19 12.81
CA ALA A 55 14.90 -0.98 13.88
C ALA A 55 14.27 -2.29 13.35
N ARG A 56 15.04 -3.11 12.64
CA ARG A 56 14.61 -4.37 12.06
C ARG A 56 14.56 -5.47 13.11
N LEU A 57 13.35 -5.82 13.58
CA LEU A 57 13.10 -6.87 14.57
C LEU A 57 12.67 -8.20 13.95
N SER A 58 12.19 -8.20 12.70
CA SER A 58 11.77 -9.40 11.96
C SER A 58 12.70 -9.69 10.80
N ARG A 59 13.00 -10.97 10.56
CA ARG A 59 13.89 -11.40 9.47
C ARG A 59 13.13 -11.56 8.16
N ASP A 60 11.90 -12.05 8.24
CA ASP A 60 11.00 -12.32 7.12
C ASP A 60 9.55 -11.95 7.45
N MET A 61 8.64 -12.14 6.50
CA MET A 61 7.21 -11.81 6.65
C MET A 61 6.51 -12.67 7.70
N GLN A 62 6.92 -13.94 7.88
CA GLN A 62 6.31 -14.86 8.84
C GLN A 62 6.73 -14.55 10.29
N ASP A 63 7.89 -13.92 10.47
CA ASP A 63 8.40 -13.51 11.78
C ASP A 63 7.79 -12.19 12.29
N ILE A 64 6.96 -11.52 11.48
CA ILE A 64 6.30 -10.27 11.87
C ILE A 64 5.25 -10.53 12.95
N GLY A 65 5.43 -9.89 14.11
CA GLY A 65 4.50 -10.00 15.26
C GLY A 65 4.79 -11.15 16.23
N GLY A 66 5.78 -12.02 15.95
CA GLY A 66 6.22 -13.04 16.90
C GLY A 66 7.04 -12.47 18.06
N PHE A 67 6.78 -12.94 19.29
CA PHE A 67 7.56 -12.55 20.48
C PHE A 67 8.73 -13.52 20.68
N ARG A 68 9.96 -12.97 20.74
CA ARG A 68 11.18 -13.71 21.13
C ARG A 68 12.01 -12.82 22.05
N GLY A 69 12.56 -13.36 23.14
CA GLY A 69 13.38 -12.59 24.08
C GLY A 69 14.52 -11.79 23.44
N GLY A 70 15.18 -12.36 22.41
CA GLY A 70 16.23 -11.66 21.65
C GLY A 70 15.75 -10.38 20.93
N LYS A 71 14.48 -10.29 20.55
CA LYS A 71 13.91 -9.07 19.94
C LYS A 71 13.83 -7.91 20.93
N LEU A 72 13.63 -8.19 22.22
CA LEU A 72 13.59 -7.16 23.26
C LEU A 72 14.97 -6.54 23.49
N PHE A 73 16.01 -7.37 23.56
CA PHE A 73 17.39 -6.87 23.69
C PHE A 73 17.82 -6.07 22.45
N ALA A 74 17.47 -6.55 21.24
CA ALA A 74 17.73 -5.81 20.02
C ALA A 74 17.01 -4.45 20.02
N LEU A 75 15.75 -4.41 20.43
CA LEU A 75 14.97 -3.17 20.53
C LEU A 75 15.60 -2.17 21.51
N PHE A 76 16.05 -2.67 22.67
CA PHE A 76 16.76 -1.83 23.64
C PHE A 76 18.06 -1.25 23.04
N GLY A 77 18.82 -2.08 22.30
CA GLY A 77 20.00 -1.63 21.56
C GLY A 77 19.69 -0.54 20.53
N PHE A 78 18.58 -0.65 19.78
CA PHE A 78 18.14 0.38 18.85
C PHE A 78 17.74 1.68 19.57
N CYS A 79 17.08 1.59 20.73
CA CYS A 79 16.76 2.77 21.53
C CYS A 79 18.03 3.47 22.03
N LEU A 80 19.01 2.73 22.52
CA LEU A 80 20.32 3.30 22.92
C LEU A 80 21.04 3.95 21.73
N GLN A 81 21.00 3.34 20.56
CA GLN A 81 21.54 3.91 19.33
C GLN A 81 20.84 5.23 18.96
N ALA A 82 19.51 5.31 19.11
CA ALA A 82 18.75 6.54 18.86
C ALA A 82 19.18 7.65 19.84
N ILE A 83 19.29 7.33 21.13
CA ILE A 83 19.74 8.27 22.17
C ILE A 83 21.18 8.70 21.91
N TRP A 84 22.07 7.79 21.54
CA TRP A 84 23.43 8.12 21.15
C TRP A 84 23.48 9.08 19.96
N CYS A 85 22.67 8.84 18.89
CA CYS A 85 22.55 9.74 17.75
C CYS A 85 22.08 11.14 18.19
N ARG A 86 21.15 11.23 19.14
CA ARG A 86 20.64 12.48 19.70
C ARG A 86 21.79 13.36 20.21
N PHE A 87 22.66 12.79 21.00
CA PHE A 87 23.78 13.54 21.63
C PHE A 87 24.95 13.72 20.67
N ARG A 88 25.31 12.70 19.89
CA ARG A 88 26.47 12.72 19.00
C ARG A 88 26.33 13.68 17.82
N TYR A 89 25.12 13.80 17.27
CA TYR A 89 24.83 14.60 16.06
C TYR A 89 23.93 15.81 16.34
N GLY A 90 23.47 15.99 17.55
CA GLY A 90 22.57 17.09 17.90
C GLY A 90 21.19 16.99 17.28
N VAL A 91 20.70 15.76 17.00
CA VAL A 91 19.40 15.55 16.37
C VAL A 91 18.29 15.75 17.40
N THR A 92 17.35 16.65 17.15
CA THR A 92 16.29 16.99 18.12
C THR A 92 14.91 16.46 17.74
N SER A 93 14.71 16.04 16.49
CA SER A 93 13.43 15.57 15.96
C SER A 93 13.47 14.06 15.80
N PHE A 94 12.45 13.38 16.34
CA PHE A 94 12.30 11.93 16.36
C PHE A 94 11.11 11.53 15.48
N TYR A 95 11.40 10.87 14.35
CA TYR A 95 10.42 10.33 13.45
C TYR A 95 10.22 8.85 13.73
N TYR A 96 8.97 8.46 13.98
CA TYR A 96 8.58 7.12 14.36
C TYR A 96 7.37 6.63 13.57
N VAL A 97 7.37 5.34 13.23
CA VAL A 97 6.24 4.68 12.56
C VAL A 97 5.55 3.75 13.55
N PRO A 98 4.35 4.12 14.06
CA PRO A 98 3.59 3.31 14.98
C PRO A 98 3.09 2.00 14.36
N ALA A 99 2.88 1.01 15.21
CA ALA A 99 2.37 -0.30 14.83
C ALA A 99 0.86 -0.29 14.52
N PRO A 100 0.37 -1.26 13.73
CA PRO A 100 -1.06 -1.54 13.64
C PRO A 100 -1.60 -2.11 14.96
N GLY A 101 -2.92 -2.17 15.09
CA GLY A 101 -3.62 -2.67 16.27
C GLY A 101 -3.39 -4.15 16.57
N LYS A 102 -2.22 -4.48 17.12
CA LYS A 102 -1.84 -5.83 17.60
C LYS A 102 -1.01 -5.72 18.88
N ARG A 103 -1.18 -6.64 19.86
CA ARG A 103 -0.51 -6.57 21.16
C ARG A 103 1.02 -6.58 21.09
N PRO A 104 1.72 -7.51 20.42
CA PRO A 104 3.18 -7.52 20.43
C PRO A 104 3.82 -6.25 19.84
N PRO A 105 3.37 -5.74 18.68
CA PRO A 105 3.84 -4.47 18.17
C PRO A 105 3.53 -3.27 19.07
N LEU A 106 2.40 -3.26 19.79
CA LEU A 106 2.04 -2.22 20.74
C LEU A 106 3.05 -2.09 21.88
N TYR A 107 3.50 -3.22 22.45
CA TYR A 107 4.52 -3.21 23.51
C TYR A 107 5.87 -2.71 23.01
N ARG A 108 6.19 -2.95 21.74
CA ARG A 108 7.35 -2.32 21.09
C ARG A 108 7.21 -0.80 21.10
N ASP A 109 6.06 -0.29 20.71
CA ASP A 109 5.81 1.15 20.63
C ASP A 109 5.89 1.80 22.01
N TRP A 110 5.38 1.14 23.04
CA TRP A 110 5.51 1.61 24.43
C TRP A 110 6.97 1.74 24.85
N LEU A 111 7.78 0.70 24.61
CA LEU A 111 9.18 0.70 25.00
C LEU A 111 9.95 1.81 24.27
N VAL A 112 9.71 1.96 22.97
CA VAL A 112 10.37 3.02 22.17
C VAL A 112 9.96 4.40 22.68
N MET A 113 8.68 4.65 22.91
CA MET A 113 8.21 5.94 23.42
C MET A 113 8.74 6.22 24.83
N LEU A 114 8.70 5.23 25.72
CA LEU A 114 9.20 5.39 27.10
C LEU A 114 10.69 5.72 27.12
N LEU A 115 11.50 5.04 26.31
CA LEU A 115 12.95 5.18 26.32
C LEU A 115 13.45 6.36 25.46
N CYS A 116 12.86 6.60 24.29
CA CYS A 116 13.39 7.59 23.36
C CYS A 116 12.76 8.97 23.54
N ARG A 117 11.43 9.05 23.72
CA ARG A 117 10.70 10.32 23.75
C ARG A 117 11.28 11.38 24.71
N PRO A 118 11.74 11.06 25.93
CA PRO A 118 12.28 12.07 26.86
C PRO A 118 13.52 12.80 26.34
N PHE A 119 14.24 12.22 25.39
CA PHE A 119 15.48 12.79 24.87
C PHE A 119 15.29 13.66 23.62
N PHE A 120 14.11 13.67 23.01
CA PHE A 120 13.85 14.42 21.78
C PHE A 120 12.88 15.58 22.04
N LYS A 121 13.13 16.71 21.39
CA LYS A 121 12.31 17.92 21.55
C LYS A 121 11.03 17.86 20.70
N LYS A 122 11.11 17.19 19.54
CA LYS A 122 10.01 17.07 18.58
C LYS A 122 9.73 15.62 18.28
N ILE A 123 8.48 15.21 18.39
CA ILE A 123 7.98 13.86 18.11
C ILE A 123 7.11 13.92 16.86
N ILE A 124 7.49 13.17 15.83
CA ILE A 124 6.77 13.03 14.59
C ILE A 124 6.32 11.58 14.46
N LEU A 125 5.02 11.35 14.40
CA LEU A 125 4.42 10.02 14.20
C LEU A 125 3.90 9.93 12.77
N HIS A 126 4.35 8.93 12.00
CA HIS A 126 3.85 8.69 10.65
C HIS A 126 3.07 7.37 10.61
N TRP A 127 1.76 7.46 10.42
CA TRP A 127 0.82 6.36 10.50
C TRP A 127 0.67 5.66 9.14
N HIS A 128 1.25 4.47 9.00
CA HIS A 128 1.12 3.65 7.79
C HIS A 128 0.02 2.59 7.89
N ALA A 129 -0.55 2.38 9.07
CA ALA A 129 -1.71 1.50 9.30
C ALA A 129 -2.85 2.30 9.93
N ALA A 130 -4.07 1.95 9.57
CA ALA A 130 -5.28 2.57 10.12
C ALA A 130 -5.88 1.75 11.27
N GLY A 131 -6.77 2.38 12.06
CA GLY A 131 -7.66 1.72 13.00
C GLY A 131 -7.02 1.32 14.34
N LEU A 132 -5.83 1.82 14.69
CA LEU A 132 -5.26 1.57 16.03
C LEU A 132 -6.19 2.07 17.15
N PRO A 133 -6.75 3.31 17.11
CA PRO A 133 -7.69 3.76 18.14
C PRO A 133 -8.95 2.90 18.23
N GLU A 134 -9.53 2.52 17.10
CA GLU A 134 -10.70 1.64 17.04
C GLU A 134 -10.40 0.30 17.73
N TRP A 135 -9.27 -0.31 17.42
CA TRP A 135 -8.82 -1.56 18.06
C TRP A 135 -8.58 -1.38 19.57
N LEU A 136 -8.00 -0.24 19.99
CA LEU A 136 -7.81 0.08 21.41
C LEU A 136 -9.13 0.25 22.17
N GLU A 137 -10.13 0.84 21.54
CA GLU A 137 -11.42 1.13 22.15
C GLU A 137 -12.34 -0.12 22.21
N THR A 138 -12.28 -0.99 21.18
CA THR A 138 -13.21 -2.11 21.03
C THR A 138 -12.68 -3.44 21.57
N ILE A 139 -11.36 -3.68 21.46
CA ILE A 139 -10.79 -5.02 21.70
C ILE A 139 -9.88 -5.06 22.93
N THR A 140 -9.31 -3.91 23.36
CA THR A 140 -8.30 -3.95 24.41
C THR A 140 -8.84 -3.56 25.79
N PRO A 141 -8.27 -4.13 26.88
CA PRO A 141 -8.56 -3.67 28.24
C PRO A 141 -8.19 -2.19 28.44
N ALA A 142 -8.93 -1.51 29.32
CA ALA A 142 -8.73 -0.08 29.61
C ALA A 142 -7.27 0.28 29.95
N PHE A 143 -6.57 -0.60 30.67
CA PHE A 143 -5.16 -0.39 31.00
C PHE A 143 -4.29 -0.25 29.74
N LEU A 144 -4.37 -1.18 28.80
CA LEU A 144 -3.58 -1.13 27.54
C LEU A 144 -3.91 0.12 26.74
N ARG A 145 -5.19 0.46 26.63
CA ARG A 145 -5.67 1.66 25.97
C ARG A 145 -5.08 2.93 26.62
N ASN A 146 -5.23 3.08 27.94
CA ASN A 146 -4.81 4.28 28.65
C ASN A 146 -3.28 4.49 28.59
N VAL A 147 -2.50 3.42 28.75
CA VAL A 147 -1.03 3.48 28.62
C VAL A 147 -0.63 3.88 27.21
N THR A 148 -1.28 3.33 26.18
CA THR A 148 -0.99 3.67 24.80
C THR A 148 -1.26 5.16 24.53
N TYR A 149 -2.43 5.65 24.93
CA TYR A 149 -2.75 7.08 24.78
C TYR A 149 -1.75 7.96 25.55
N LEU A 150 -1.41 7.59 26.79
CA LEU A 150 -0.45 8.35 27.59
C LEU A 150 0.93 8.49 26.91
N LEU A 151 1.44 7.40 26.35
CA LEU A 151 2.78 7.37 25.76
C LEU A 151 2.84 8.04 24.36
N MET A 152 1.75 7.99 23.60
CA MET A 152 1.74 8.44 22.20
C MET A 152 1.02 9.78 21.96
N LYS A 153 0.29 10.29 22.97
CA LYS A 153 -0.42 11.58 22.86
C LYS A 153 0.52 12.77 22.68
N ASN A 154 -0.03 13.88 22.18
CA ASN A 154 0.64 15.19 22.06
C ASN A 154 1.94 15.10 21.23
N ALA A 155 1.97 14.31 20.17
CA ALA A 155 3.02 14.40 19.18
C ALA A 155 3.02 15.79 18.55
N ASP A 156 4.21 16.33 18.22
CA ASP A 156 4.30 17.65 17.58
C ASP A 156 3.70 17.62 16.18
N LEU A 157 3.86 16.47 15.47
CA LEU A 157 3.24 16.22 14.18
C LEU A 157 2.79 14.75 14.09
N SER A 158 1.57 14.53 13.66
CA SER A 158 1.08 13.25 13.16
C SER A 158 0.86 13.33 11.67
N ILE A 159 1.51 12.44 10.90
CA ILE A 159 1.36 12.32 9.47
C ILE A 159 0.46 11.11 9.20
N VAL A 160 -0.59 11.30 8.41
CA VAL A 160 -1.54 10.26 8.00
C VAL A 160 -1.61 10.20 6.47
N LEU A 161 -2.04 9.07 5.90
CA LEU A 161 -2.01 8.86 4.46
C LEU A 161 -3.26 9.40 3.72
N SER A 162 -4.34 9.71 4.45
CA SER A 162 -5.60 10.19 3.88
C SER A 162 -6.39 11.03 4.89
N GLU A 163 -7.39 11.77 4.44
CA GLU A 163 -8.31 12.50 5.33
C GLU A 163 -9.11 11.54 6.23
N PHE A 164 -9.51 10.38 5.69
CA PHE A 164 -10.16 9.33 6.49
C PHE A 164 -9.34 8.93 7.71
N ASN A 165 -8.02 8.85 7.59
CA ASN A 165 -7.11 8.44 8.67
C ASN A 165 -6.82 9.57 9.67
N ARG A 166 -7.21 10.81 9.40
CA ARG A 166 -7.05 11.96 10.31
C ARG A 166 -7.66 11.68 11.68
N ARG A 167 -8.82 11.04 11.73
CA ARG A 167 -9.51 10.64 12.95
C ARG A 167 -8.66 9.77 13.88
N ASP A 168 -7.76 8.95 13.32
CA ASP A 168 -6.86 8.10 14.14
C ASP A 168 -5.81 8.97 14.83
N ALA A 169 -5.24 9.96 14.16
CA ALA A 169 -4.27 10.90 14.73
C ALA A 169 -4.93 11.86 15.76
N GLU A 170 -6.16 12.27 15.54
CA GLU A 170 -6.94 13.15 16.45
C GLU A 170 -7.14 12.48 17.83
N LYS A 171 -7.38 11.19 17.87
CA LYS A 171 -7.51 10.42 19.12
C LYS A 171 -6.24 10.47 20.00
N PHE A 172 -5.07 10.68 19.40
CA PHE A 172 -3.81 10.88 20.12
C PHE A 172 -3.48 12.34 20.40
N ASN A 173 -4.41 13.27 20.14
CA ASN A 173 -4.28 14.68 20.46
C ASN A 173 -2.96 15.29 19.95
N ALA A 174 -2.60 14.99 18.68
CA ALA A 174 -1.42 15.55 18.04
C ALA A 174 -1.56 17.08 17.91
N ARG A 175 -0.47 17.84 18.09
CA ARG A 175 -0.47 19.29 17.95
C ARG A 175 -0.76 19.74 16.53
N ARG A 176 -0.24 18.99 15.56
CA ARG A 176 -0.52 19.14 14.11
C ARG A 176 -0.79 17.81 13.48
N ILE A 177 -1.66 17.80 12.49
CA ILE A 177 -1.94 16.63 11.65
C ILE A 177 -1.75 17.06 10.20
N ALA A 178 -0.87 16.33 9.49
CA ALA A 178 -0.66 16.49 8.07
C ALA A 178 -1.15 15.26 7.31
N VAL A 179 -1.82 15.46 6.20
CA VAL A 179 -2.20 14.39 5.27
C VAL A 179 -1.17 14.35 4.15
N VAL A 180 -0.45 13.24 4.06
CA VAL A 180 0.58 13.00 3.04
C VAL A 180 0.31 11.65 2.39
N SER A 181 -0.30 11.66 1.23
CA SER A 181 -0.63 10.44 0.49
C SER A 181 0.63 9.64 0.14
N ALA A 182 0.51 8.32 0.10
CA ALA A 182 1.62 7.48 -0.35
C ALA A 182 2.01 7.80 -1.79
N GLY A 183 3.31 7.80 -2.07
CA GLY A 183 3.86 8.05 -3.40
C GLY A 183 4.54 6.82 -3.97
N VAL A 184 4.45 6.66 -5.28
CA VAL A 184 5.05 5.58 -6.05
C VAL A 184 5.96 6.17 -7.12
N ALA A 185 7.17 5.61 -7.27
CA ALA A 185 8.03 5.96 -8.41
C ALA A 185 7.30 5.61 -9.71
N ASP A 186 7.38 6.48 -10.71
CA ASP A 186 6.70 6.24 -11.98
C ASP A 186 7.32 5.04 -12.72
N PRO A 187 6.58 3.90 -12.85
CA PRO A 187 7.13 2.70 -13.46
C PRO A 187 7.04 2.71 -15.01
N CYS A 188 6.31 3.67 -15.59
CA CYS A 188 6.09 3.75 -17.03
C CYS A 188 6.09 5.20 -17.55
N PRO A 189 7.26 5.87 -17.60
CA PRO A 189 7.36 7.25 -18.08
C PRO A 189 6.86 7.43 -19.53
N GLN A 190 6.93 6.38 -20.35
CA GLN A 190 6.45 6.37 -21.75
C GLN A 190 5.05 5.74 -21.86
N PHE A 191 4.18 5.99 -20.88
CA PHE A 191 2.84 5.39 -20.76
C PHE A 191 2.00 5.45 -22.05
N GLU A 192 2.01 6.59 -22.74
CA GLU A 192 1.18 6.76 -23.95
C GLU A 192 1.61 5.82 -25.08
N GLN A 193 2.91 5.62 -25.25
CA GLN A 193 3.49 4.80 -26.31
C GLN A 193 3.40 3.31 -25.97
N ASP A 194 3.77 2.95 -24.73
CA ASP A 194 3.95 1.55 -24.34
C ASP A 194 2.65 0.87 -23.89
N ILE A 195 1.74 1.63 -23.28
CA ILE A 195 0.55 1.08 -22.60
C ILE A 195 -0.75 1.54 -23.27
N LEU A 196 -0.97 2.85 -23.38
CA LEU A 196 -2.26 3.43 -23.72
C LEU A 196 -2.76 2.97 -25.10
N LYS A 197 -1.88 3.03 -26.12
CA LYS A 197 -2.24 2.62 -27.49
C LYS A 197 -2.74 1.18 -27.54
N ARG A 198 -1.95 0.23 -27.01
CA ARG A 198 -2.31 -1.19 -27.01
C ARG A 198 -3.60 -1.47 -26.24
N ARG A 199 -3.82 -0.78 -25.11
CA ARG A 199 -5.03 -0.96 -24.32
C ARG A 199 -6.27 -0.46 -25.06
N ARG A 200 -6.18 0.69 -25.73
CA ARG A 200 -7.26 1.22 -26.56
C ARG A 200 -7.60 0.30 -27.74
N GLU A 201 -6.60 -0.26 -28.39
CA GLU A 201 -6.79 -1.25 -29.47
C GLU A 201 -7.57 -2.47 -28.95
N ARG A 202 -7.19 -3.05 -27.80
CA ARG A 202 -7.91 -4.18 -27.17
C ARG A 202 -9.34 -3.80 -26.77
N ILE A 203 -9.55 -2.61 -26.22
CA ILE A 203 -10.91 -2.13 -25.88
C ILE A 203 -11.76 -2.00 -27.16
N ALA A 204 -11.22 -1.45 -28.24
CA ALA A 204 -11.93 -1.32 -29.50
C ALA A 204 -12.28 -2.69 -30.11
N ALA A 205 -11.33 -3.64 -30.09
CA ALA A 205 -11.57 -5.01 -30.55
C ALA A 205 -12.72 -5.69 -29.76
N ARG A 206 -12.73 -5.56 -28.42
CA ARG A 206 -13.80 -6.10 -27.58
C ARG A 206 -15.17 -5.47 -27.84
N LYS A 207 -15.23 -4.15 -28.06
CA LYS A 207 -16.47 -3.47 -28.46
C LYS A 207 -17.02 -4.02 -29.76
N ASN A 208 -16.16 -4.24 -30.78
CA ASN A 208 -16.53 -4.81 -32.04
C ASN A 208 -17.05 -6.25 -31.91
N ILE A 209 -16.37 -7.07 -31.08
CA ILE A 209 -16.81 -8.43 -30.76
C ILE A 209 -18.21 -8.43 -30.16
N LEU A 210 -18.46 -7.58 -29.17
CA LEU A 210 -19.75 -7.49 -28.49
C LEU A 210 -20.86 -6.91 -29.36
N SER A 211 -20.53 -6.10 -30.36
CA SER A 211 -21.48 -5.53 -31.32
C SER A 211 -21.78 -6.47 -32.48
N GLY A 212 -21.19 -7.67 -32.51
CA GLY A 212 -21.39 -8.64 -33.63
C GLY A 212 -20.74 -8.21 -34.94
N ASN A 213 -19.90 -7.16 -34.92
CA ASN A 213 -19.14 -6.74 -36.10
C ASN A 213 -17.96 -7.71 -36.27
N VAL A 214 -18.12 -8.69 -37.15
CA VAL A 214 -17.14 -9.74 -37.41
C VAL A 214 -15.98 -9.13 -38.22
N ILE A 215 -14.98 -8.62 -37.54
CA ILE A 215 -13.63 -8.43 -38.05
C ILE A 215 -12.83 -9.65 -37.61
N GLU A 216 -11.89 -10.13 -38.42
CA GLU A 216 -10.94 -11.17 -37.95
C GLU A 216 -10.30 -10.72 -36.65
N THR A 217 -10.75 -11.32 -35.52
CA THR A 217 -10.24 -11.02 -34.19
C THR A 217 -9.25 -12.11 -33.79
N SER A 218 -8.13 -11.70 -33.23
CA SER A 218 -7.14 -12.64 -32.70
C SER A 218 -7.69 -13.35 -31.46
N VAL A 219 -7.15 -14.50 -31.13
CA VAL A 219 -7.49 -15.21 -29.86
C VAL A 219 -7.21 -14.28 -28.66
N ASP A 220 -6.19 -13.44 -28.76
CA ASP A 220 -5.76 -12.50 -27.74
C ASP A 220 -6.80 -11.40 -27.43
N ASP A 221 -7.55 -10.96 -28.42
CA ASP A 221 -8.62 -9.95 -28.29
C ASP A 221 -9.83 -10.46 -27.51
N LYS A 222 -10.02 -11.78 -27.47
CA LYS A 222 -11.10 -12.45 -26.73
C LYS A 222 -10.79 -12.59 -25.24
N ILE A 223 -9.52 -12.38 -24.82
CA ILE A 223 -9.10 -12.53 -23.43
C ILE A 223 -9.12 -11.17 -22.75
N VAL A 224 -9.85 -11.08 -21.62
CA VAL A 224 -9.78 -9.93 -20.70
C VAL A 224 -8.89 -10.32 -19.51
N ARG A 225 -7.73 -9.69 -19.39
CA ARG A 225 -6.72 -10.00 -18.38
C ARG A 225 -7.02 -9.24 -17.11
N VAL A 226 -7.36 -9.97 -16.05
CA VAL A 226 -7.58 -9.44 -14.71
C VAL A 226 -6.35 -9.69 -13.87
N LEU A 227 -5.85 -8.68 -13.18
CA LEU A 227 -4.75 -8.79 -12.22
C LEU A 227 -5.30 -8.62 -10.81
N TYR A 228 -4.91 -9.50 -9.90
CA TYR A 228 -4.96 -9.30 -8.46
C TYR A 228 -3.53 -9.26 -7.92
N LEU A 229 -3.21 -8.28 -7.07
CA LEU A 229 -1.89 -8.15 -6.46
C LEU A 229 -2.02 -7.66 -5.02
N ALA A 230 -1.85 -8.58 -4.06
CA ALA A 230 -1.79 -8.30 -2.63
C ALA A 230 -1.38 -9.57 -1.87
N LEU A 231 -1.19 -9.44 -0.54
CA LEU A 231 -1.20 -10.62 0.32
C LEU A 231 -2.52 -11.38 0.13
N CYS A 232 -2.44 -12.66 -0.23
CA CYS A 232 -3.61 -13.48 -0.53
C CYS A 232 -4.31 -13.89 0.77
N THR A 233 -5.25 -13.06 1.21
CA THR A 233 -6.12 -13.30 2.36
C THR A 233 -7.57 -12.99 2.01
N ARG A 234 -8.50 -13.56 2.76
CA ARG A 234 -9.93 -13.32 2.57
C ARG A 234 -10.26 -11.83 2.65
N GLU A 235 -9.81 -11.15 3.68
CA GLU A 235 -10.06 -9.70 3.87
C GLU A 235 -9.46 -8.81 2.78
N LYS A 236 -8.46 -9.29 2.02
CA LYS A 236 -7.92 -8.57 0.85
C LYS A 236 -8.72 -8.85 -0.42
N GLY A 237 -9.76 -9.69 -0.34
CA GLY A 237 -10.73 -9.92 -1.40
C GLY A 237 -10.27 -10.89 -2.49
N VAL A 238 -9.27 -11.76 -2.22
CA VAL A 238 -8.79 -12.71 -3.23
C VAL A 238 -9.86 -13.76 -3.58
N PHE A 239 -10.63 -14.22 -2.59
CA PHE A 239 -11.73 -15.17 -2.79
C PHE A 239 -12.86 -14.54 -3.61
N ASP A 240 -13.25 -13.31 -3.26
CA ASP A 240 -14.29 -12.57 -3.97
C ASP A 240 -13.89 -12.30 -5.42
N THR A 241 -12.57 -12.05 -5.66
CA THR A 241 -12.03 -11.87 -7.01
C THR A 241 -12.16 -13.15 -7.84
N VAL A 242 -11.81 -14.32 -7.28
CA VAL A 242 -11.93 -15.61 -7.97
C VAL A 242 -13.37 -15.93 -8.28
N GLU A 243 -14.28 -15.79 -7.30
CA GLU A 243 -15.72 -16.00 -7.49
C GLU A 243 -16.30 -15.01 -8.50
N GLY A 244 -15.92 -13.73 -8.46
CA GLY A 244 -16.35 -12.72 -9.41
C GLY A 244 -15.94 -13.04 -10.86
N VAL A 245 -14.73 -13.57 -11.05
CA VAL A 245 -14.26 -14.03 -12.37
C VAL A 245 -15.04 -15.26 -12.83
N ALA A 246 -15.33 -16.22 -11.94
CA ALA A 246 -16.17 -17.37 -12.26
C ALA A 246 -17.54 -16.93 -12.77
N LEU A 247 -18.24 -16.11 -12.00
CA LEU A 247 -19.56 -15.59 -12.32
C LEU A 247 -19.56 -14.76 -13.62
N ALA A 248 -18.53 -13.97 -13.87
CA ALA A 248 -18.38 -13.21 -15.11
C ALA A 248 -18.25 -14.13 -16.32
N ASN A 249 -17.46 -15.21 -16.23
CA ASN A 249 -17.29 -16.19 -17.29
C ASN A 249 -18.56 -17.02 -17.51
N GLU A 250 -19.28 -17.41 -16.45
CA GLU A 250 -20.58 -18.08 -16.54
C GLU A 250 -21.60 -17.22 -17.30
N LYS A 251 -21.72 -15.93 -16.97
CA LYS A 251 -22.62 -14.99 -17.68
C LYS A 251 -22.23 -14.85 -19.15
N LEU A 252 -20.95 -14.72 -19.47
CA LEU A 252 -20.49 -14.65 -20.88
C LEU A 252 -20.78 -15.93 -21.64
N THR A 253 -20.63 -17.10 -21.05
CA THR A 253 -20.94 -18.39 -21.63
C THR A 253 -22.44 -18.52 -21.90
N ALA A 254 -23.29 -18.13 -20.95
CA ALA A 254 -24.75 -18.14 -21.12
C ALA A 254 -25.21 -17.21 -22.27
N GLU A 255 -24.51 -16.07 -22.45
CA GLU A 255 -24.76 -15.13 -23.55
C GLU A 255 -24.09 -15.55 -24.87
N LYS A 256 -23.42 -16.69 -24.93
CA LYS A 256 -22.63 -17.17 -26.07
C LYS A 256 -21.58 -16.15 -26.54
N SER A 257 -21.07 -15.30 -25.64
CA SER A 257 -20.01 -14.36 -25.94
C SER A 257 -18.69 -15.10 -26.15
N PRO A 258 -17.86 -14.72 -27.14
CA PRO A 258 -16.53 -15.29 -27.32
C PRO A 258 -15.51 -14.72 -26.35
N LEU A 259 -15.86 -13.69 -25.56
CA LEU A 259 -14.97 -13.11 -24.54
C LEU A 259 -14.87 -14.02 -23.32
N HIS A 260 -13.72 -13.99 -22.67
CA HIS A 260 -13.51 -14.65 -21.37
C HIS A 260 -12.48 -13.92 -20.53
N PHE A 261 -12.65 -13.98 -19.20
CA PHE A 261 -11.73 -13.40 -18.23
C PHE A 261 -10.67 -14.41 -17.83
N LYS A 262 -9.40 -13.96 -17.79
CA LYS A 262 -8.29 -14.70 -17.19
C LYS A 262 -7.73 -13.90 -16.03
N LEU A 263 -7.52 -14.55 -14.88
CA LEU A 263 -7.05 -13.94 -13.65
C LEU A 263 -5.61 -14.37 -13.35
N THR A 264 -4.74 -13.39 -13.17
CA THR A 264 -3.41 -13.60 -12.61
C THR A 264 -3.38 -13.15 -11.16
N LEU A 265 -3.10 -14.06 -10.24
CA LEU A 265 -2.95 -13.80 -8.81
C LEU A 265 -1.47 -13.66 -8.46
N ILE A 266 -1.09 -12.49 -7.94
CA ILE A 266 0.27 -12.21 -7.45
C ILE A 266 0.20 -11.88 -5.96
N GLY A 267 0.97 -12.62 -5.16
CA GLY A 267 1.11 -12.42 -3.73
C GLY A 267 1.36 -13.72 -2.97
N ALA A 268 1.92 -13.59 -1.78
CA ALA A 268 2.09 -14.71 -0.88
C ALA A 268 0.79 -14.96 -0.09
N PHE A 269 0.58 -16.19 0.31
CA PHE A 269 -0.48 -16.52 1.28
C PHE A 269 0.01 -16.26 2.71
N ALA A 270 -0.86 -15.66 3.53
CA ALA A 270 -0.59 -15.47 4.95
C ALA A 270 -0.80 -16.76 5.75
N SER A 271 -1.63 -17.66 5.24
CA SER A 271 -2.05 -18.90 5.89
C SER A 271 -2.08 -20.03 4.87
N SER A 272 -1.51 -21.18 5.24
CA SER A 272 -1.63 -22.42 4.44
C SER A 272 -3.08 -22.94 4.36
N VAL A 273 -3.91 -22.59 5.34
CA VAL A 273 -5.34 -22.92 5.34
C VAL A 273 -6.05 -22.13 4.24
N GLU A 274 -5.86 -20.81 4.19
CA GLU A 274 -6.46 -19.97 3.14
C GLU A 274 -5.93 -20.35 1.75
N GLU A 275 -4.65 -20.71 1.63
CA GLU A 275 -4.10 -21.21 0.37
C GLU A 275 -4.83 -22.46 -0.12
N LYS A 276 -5.02 -23.43 0.77
CA LYS A 276 -5.74 -24.67 0.46
C LYS A 276 -7.18 -24.38 0.06
N GLU A 277 -7.89 -23.58 0.84
CA GLU A 277 -9.28 -23.19 0.56
C GLU A 277 -9.42 -22.50 -0.80
N LEU A 278 -8.49 -21.59 -1.16
CA LEU A 278 -8.53 -20.90 -2.45
C LEU A 278 -8.27 -21.87 -3.63
N ARG A 279 -7.33 -22.80 -3.47
CA ARG A 279 -7.08 -23.86 -4.49
C ARG A 279 -8.29 -24.77 -4.67
N GLU A 280 -8.96 -25.16 -3.59
CA GLU A 280 -10.21 -25.93 -3.62
C GLU A 280 -11.35 -25.14 -4.29
N LEU A 281 -11.42 -23.82 -4.06
CA LEU A 281 -12.38 -22.94 -4.77
C LEU A 281 -12.14 -22.94 -6.27
N ILE A 282 -10.88 -22.71 -6.70
CA ILE A 282 -10.49 -22.72 -8.13
C ILE A 282 -10.84 -24.07 -8.78
N GLN A 283 -10.62 -25.19 -8.08
CA GLN A 283 -10.95 -26.51 -8.57
C GLN A 283 -12.46 -26.73 -8.68
N ARG A 284 -13.21 -26.39 -7.64
CA ARG A 284 -14.68 -26.53 -7.59
C ARG A 284 -15.41 -25.69 -8.65
N ARG A 285 -14.84 -24.53 -8.99
CA ARG A 285 -15.36 -23.62 -10.03
C ARG A 285 -14.79 -23.92 -11.42
N GLU A 286 -13.98 -24.98 -11.58
CA GLU A 286 -13.37 -25.38 -12.85
C GLU A 286 -12.54 -24.28 -13.52
N LEU A 287 -11.84 -23.46 -12.71
CA LEU A 287 -11.10 -22.27 -13.16
C LEU A 287 -9.61 -22.51 -13.41
N GLN A 288 -9.12 -23.76 -13.44
CA GLN A 288 -7.69 -24.09 -13.57
C GLN A 288 -7.04 -23.52 -14.85
N GLN A 289 -7.84 -23.30 -15.91
CA GLN A 289 -7.37 -22.70 -17.15
C GLN A 289 -7.55 -21.16 -17.17
N ALA A 290 -8.34 -20.62 -16.25
CA ALA A 290 -8.68 -19.20 -16.17
C ALA A 290 -7.93 -18.46 -15.05
N VAL A 291 -7.38 -19.18 -14.05
CA VAL A 291 -6.70 -18.58 -12.89
C VAL A 291 -5.27 -19.10 -12.78
N GLU A 292 -4.32 -18.19 -12.83
CA GLU A 292 -2.89 -18.45 -12.64
C GLU A 292 -2.41 -17.85 -11.31
N CYS A 293 -1.77 -18.66 -10.46
CA CYS A 293 -1.22 -18.23 -9.18
C CYS A 293 0.32 -18.18 -9.27
N LEU A 294 0.90 -16.98 -9.26
CA LEU A 294 2.35 -16.76 -9.43
C LEU A 294 3.11 -16.65 -8.11
N GLY A 295 2.41 -16.55 -6.96
CA GLY A 295 3.07 -16.31 -5.68
C GLY A 295 3.75 -14.94 -5.62
N PHE A 296 4.84 -14.83 -4.86
CA PHE A 296 5.65 -13.61 -4.80
C PHE A 296 6.53 -13.49 -6.04
N VAL A 297 6.53 -12.32 -6.66
CA VAL A 297 7.29 -12.05 -7.90
C VAL A 297 8.27 -10.89 -7.71
N SER A 298 9.26 -10.77 -8.60
CA SER A 298 10.18 -9.62 -8.64
C SER A 298 9.47 -8.34 -9.09
N GLU A 299 10.09 -7.18 -8.85
CA GLU A 299 9.55 -5.88 -9.26
C GLU A 299 9.36 -5.80 -10.78
N GLU A 300 10.27 -6.37 -11.59
CA GLU A 300 10.15 -6.39 -13.06
C GLU A 300 8.95 -7.22 -13.51
N ARG A 301 8.73 -8.39 -12.89
CA ARG A 301 7.55 -9.23 -13.16
C ARG A 301 6.26 -8.56 -12.72
N LYS A 302 6.28 -7.87 -11.59
CA LYS A 302 5.15 -7.06 -11.11
C LYS A 302 4.79 -5.97 -12.12
N ALA A 303 5.78 -5.19 -12.56
CA ALA A 303 5.57 -4.14 -13.56
C ALA A 303 5.03 -4.70 -14.88
N SER A 304 5.57 -5.83 -15.35
CA SER A 304 5.07 -6.53 -16.53
C SER A 304 3.62 -6.99 -16.38
N ALA A 305 3.23 -7.50 -15.19
CA ALA A 305 1.86 -7.92 -14.93
C ALA A 305 0.89 -6.74 -15.01
N PHE A 306 1.21 -5.58 -14.40
CA PHE A 306 0.40 -4.37 -14.52
C PHE A 306 0.31 -3.86 -15.97
N ALA A 307 1.42 -3.88 -16.72
CA ALA A 307 1.46 -3.41 -18.10
C ALA A 307 0.60 -4.26 -19.04
N ASN A 308 0.54 -5.57 -18.79
CA ASN A 308 -0.18 -6.52 -19.63
C ASN A 308 -1.65 -6.71 -19.22
N ALA A 309 -2.03 -6.34 -18.01
CA ALA A 309 -3.40 -6.44 -17.54
C ALA A 309 -4.35 -5.46 -18.25
N ASP A 310 -5.62 -5.79 -18.26
CA ASP A 310 -6.71 -4.95 -18.75
C ASP A 310 -7.50 -4.34 -17.59
N LEU A 311 -7.62 -5.08 -16.47
CA LEU A 311 -8.31 -4.69 -15.25
C LEU A 311 -7.49 -5.09 -14.03
N PHE A 312 -7.58 -4.28 -12.98
CA PHE A 312 -7.03 -4.59 -11.67
C PHE A 312 -8.18 -4.82 -10.68
N CYS A 313 -8.21 -5.97 -10.01
CA CYS A 313 -9.24 -6.31 -9.04
C CYS A 313 -8.63 -6.43 -7.65
N PHE A 314 -9.01 -5.51 -6.76
CA PHE A 314 -8.53 -5.46 -5.37
C PHE A 314 -9.69 -5.07 -4.45
N PRO A 315 -10.69 -5.94 -4.24
CA PRO A 315 -11.90 -5.65 -3.47
C PRO A 315 -11.66 -5.85 -1.97
N THR A 316 -10.66 -5.15 -1.42
CA THR A 316 -10.24 -5.27 -0.03
C THR A 316 -11.28 -4.71 0.94
N TYR A 317 -11.45 -5.41 2.07
CA TYR A 317 -12.14 -4.93 3.26
C TYR A 317 -11.29 -5.14 4.52
N TYR A 318 -9.97 -5.22 4.33
CA TYR A 318 -9.00 -5.40 5.40
C TYR A 318 -9.10 -4.29 6.44
N HIS A 319 -9.33 -4.67 7.69
CA HIS A 319 -9.59 -3.73 8.79
C HIS A 319 -8.49 -2.70 9.06
N ALA A 320 -7.23 -3.00 8.75
CA ALA A 320 -6.10 -2.08 8.92
C ALA A 320 -5.65 -1.44 7.59
N GLU A 321 -6.48 -1.48 6.52
CA GLU A 321 -6.18 -0.81 5.26
C GLU A 321 -6.14 0.70 5.46
N SER A 322 -4.97 1.30 5.27
CA SER A 322 -4.77 2.72 5.49
C SER A 322 -4.82 3.55 4.21
N PHE A 323 -4.42 2.95 3.08
CA PHE A 323 -4.33 3.71 1.84
C PHE A 323 -4.57 2.86 0.58
N GLY A 324 -4.14 1.59 0.53
CA GLY A 324 -4.23 0.79 -0.68
C GLY A 324 -3.23 1.20 -1.76
N ALA A 325 -1.94 1.30 -1.40
CA ALA A 325 -0.88 1.76 -2.31
C ALA A 325 -0.82 0.98 -3.64
N VAL A 326 -1.24 -0.28 -3.65
CA VAL A 326 -1.31 -1.10 -4.87
C VAL A 326 -2.33 -0.55 -5.90
N ILE A 327 -3.36 0.17 -5.45
CA ILE A 327 -4.30 0.87 -6.34
C ILE A 327 -3.55 2.00 -7.07
N VAL A 328 -2.72 2.72 -6.35
CA VAL A 328 -1.88 3.79 -6.94
C VAL A 328 -0.89 3.21 -7.95
N GLU A 329 -0.29 2.05 -7.65
CA GLU A 329 0.54 1.33 -8.62
C GLU A 329 -0.26 0.98 -9.89
N GLY A 330 -1.48 0.46 -9.76
CA GLY A 330 -2.38 0.21 -10.89
C GLY A 330 -2.70 1.49 -11.70
N MET A 331 -2.96 2.60 -11.01
CA MET A 331 -3.21 3.90 -11.63
C MET A 331 -1.98 4.44 -12.37
N ALA A 332 -0.77 4.15 -11.92
CA ALA A 332 0.45 4.51 -12.63
C ALA A 332 0.50 3.88 -14.03
N PHE A 333 -0.04 2.67 -14.20
CA PHE A 333 -0.23 2.01 -15.49
C PHE A 333 -1.58 2.37 -16.15
N GLY A 334 -2.34 3.33 -15.62
CA GLY A 334 -3.67 3.68 -16.12
C GLY A 334 -4.65 2.50 -16.12
N LEU A 335 -4.49 1.56 -15.21
CA LEU A 335 -5.25 0.31 -15.19
C LEU A 335 -6.60 0.52 -14.47
N PRO A 336 -7.75 0.26 -15.12
CA PRO A 336 -9.04 0.34 -14.44
C PRO A 336 -9.12 -0.61 -13.25
N VAL A 337 -9.57 -0.09 -12.11
CA VAL A 337 -9.55 -0.78 -10.82
C VAL A 337 -10.97 -1.19 -10.41
N ILE A 338 -11.14 -2.42 -9.95
CA ILE A 338 -12.33 -2.87 -9.23
C ILE A 338 -11.95 -2.97 -7.76
N THR A 339 -12.61 -2.23 -6.90
CA THR A 339 -12.28 -2.14 -5.48
C THR A 339 -13.51 -1.74 -4.65
N THR A 340 -13.38 -1.79 -3.33
CA THR A 340 -14.49 -1.47 -2.41
C THR A 340 -14.47 -0.01 -1.97
N ARG A 341 -15.62 0.48 -1.48
CA ARG A 341 -15.72 1.77 -0.77
C ARG A 341 -15.24 1.62 0.67
N TRP A 342 -14.05 1.08 0.86
CA TRP A 342 -13.53 0.76 2.18
C TRP A 342 -12.55 1.81 2.66
N ARG A 343 -12.78 2.36 3.87
CA ARG A 343 -11.88 3.32 4.54
C ARG A 343 -11.46 4.48 3.63
N SER A 344 -10.15 4.61 3.37
CA SER A 344 -9.56 5.69 2.57
C SER A 344 -9.58 5.45 1.06
N ILE A 345 -9.94 4.26 0.60
CA ILE A 345 -9.89 3.91 -0.83
C ILE A 345 -10.69 4.87 -1.72
N PRO A 346 -11.89 5.37 -1.32
CA PRO A 346 -12.62 6.35 -2.12
C PRO A 346 -11.87 7.66 -2.38
N GLU A 347 -10.90 8.02 -1.54
CA GLU A 347 -10.11 9.25 -1.70
C GLU A 347 -9.01 9.13 -2.78
N ILE A 348 -8.64 7.89 -3.17
CA ILE A 348 -7.57 7.62 -4.13
C ILE A 348 -8.08 7.79 -5.56
N LEU A 349 -9.25 7.27 -5.84
CA LEU A 349 -9.83 7.22 -7.18
C LEU A 349 -10.58 8.52 -7.54
N PRO A 350 -10.75 8.81 -8.84
CA PRO A 350 -11.51 9.98 -9.28
C PRO A 350 -12.94 10.00 -8.73
N PRO A 351 -13.57 11.17 -8.58
CA PRO A 351 -14.97 11.26 -8.21
C PRO A 351 -15.87 10.44 -9.15
N ASN A 352 -16.92 9.81 -8.59
CA ASN A 352 -17.86 8.97 -9.35
C ASN A 352 -17.22 7.81 -10.13
N TYR A 353 -16.10 7.31 -9.63
CA TYR A 353 -15.38 6.20 -10.27
C TYR A 353 -16.28 4.94 -10.38
N PRO A 354 -16.40 4.33 -11.58
CA PRO A 354 -17.39 3.26 -11.83
C PRO A 354 -16.98 1.87 -11.34
N GLY A 355 -15.75 1.69 -10.85
CA GLY A 355 -15.19 0.40 -10.41
C GLY A 355 -15.41 0.06 -8.94
N PHE A 356 -16.23 0.82 -8.21
CA PHE A 356 -16.55 0.51 -6.82
C PHE A 356 -17.59 -0.60 -6.70
N VAL A 357 -17.34 -1.53 -5.79
CA VAL A 357 -18.21 -2.62 -5.38
C VAL A 357 -18.34 -2.66 -3.85
N ASP A 358 -19.34 -3.36 -3.35
CA ASP A 358 -19.46 -3.64 -1.93
C ASP A 358 -18.50 -4.76 -1.49
N PRO A 359 -18.03 -4.76 -0.22
CA PRO A 359 -17.32 -5.89 0.34
C PRO A 359 -18.10 -7.21 0.19
N GLU A 360 -17.39 -8.32 0.01
CA GLU A 360 -17.97 -9.67 -0.05
C GLU A 360 -19.10 -9.82 -1.10
N SER A 361 -18.96 -9.13 -2.24
CA SER A 361 -19.99 -9.09 -3.32
C SER A 361 -19.42 -9.55 -4.67
N PRO A 362 -19.17 -10.85 -4.86
CA PRO A 362 -18.65 -11.40 -6.11
C PRO A 362 -19.52 -11.08 -7.34
N GLU A 363 -20.84 -10.98 -7.18
CA GLU A 363 -21.77 -10.59 -8.25
C GLU A 363 -21.50 -9.18 -8.76
N GLN A 364 -21.27 -8.21 -7.84
CA GLN A 364 -20.93 -6.86 -8.24
C GLN A 364 -19.54 -6.80 -8.89
N ILE A 365 -18.60 -7.65 -8.46
CA ILE A 365 -17.30 -7.79 -9.12
C ILE A 365 -17.49 -8.31 -10.55
N ALA A 366 -18.30 -9.34 -10.75
CA ALA A 366 -18.58 -9.88 -12.08
C ALA A 366 -19.19 -8.81 -13.01
N ASP A 367 -20.14 -8.02 -12.52
CA ASP A 367 -20.76 -6.95 -13.30
C ASP A 367 -19.78 -5.80 -13.57
N ALA A 368 -18.93 -5.46 -12.62
CA ALA A 368 -17.86 -4.46 -12.79
C ALA A 368 -16.81 -4.94 -13.80
N LEU A 369 -16.39 -6.20 -13.77
CA LEU A 369 -15.48 -6.80 -14.75
C LEU A 369 -16.02 -6.63 -16.17
N ARG A 370 -17.27 -7.01 -16.39
CA ARG A 370 -17.94 -6.92 -17.70
C ARG A 370 -18.07 -5.46 -18.17
N ARG A 371 -18.49 -4.57 -17.31
CA ARG A 371 -18.67 -3.14 -17.61
C ARG A 371 -17.34 -2.47 -17.93
N LEU A 372 -16.30 -2.66 -17.11
CA LEU A 372 -15.01 -1.99 -17.28
C LEU A 372 -14.16 -2.57 -18.41
N ALA A 373 -14.41 -3.80 -18.86
CA ALA A 373 -13.68 -4.44 -19.97
C ALA A 373 -13.73 -3.64 -21.28
N THR A 374 -14.75 -2.79 -21.43
CA THR A 374 -14.96 -1.95 -22.62
C THR A 374 -14.87 -0.45 -22.36
N MET A 375 -14.56 -0.03 -21.12
CA MET A 375 -14.42 1.39 -20.78
C MET A 375 -12.95 1.84 -20.89
N ASP A 376 -12.71 2.97 -21.56
CA ASP A 376 -11.40 3.62 -21.56
C ASP A 376 -11.29 4.57 -20.37
N LEU A 377 -10.71 4.09 -19.28
CA LEU A 377 -10.41 4.87 -18.07
C LEU A 377 -8.91 5.11 -17.89
N SER A 378 -8.09 4.70 -18.87
CA SER A 378 -6.63 4.68 -18.71
C SER A 378 -6.05 6.08 -18.53
N GLN A 379 -6.45 7.02 -19.37
CA GLN A 379 -5.93 8.39 -19.31
C GLN A 379 -6.33 9.10 -18.01
N PRO A 380 -7.60 9.15 -17.58
CA PRO A 380 -8.00 9.80 -16.32
C PRO A 380 -7.30 9.23 -15.08
N LEU A 381 -7.08 7.91 -15.03
CA LEU A 381 -6.39 7.26 -13.92
C LEU A 381 -4.91 7.64 -13.90
N ARG A 382 -4.25 7.62 -15.06
CA ARG A 382 -2.86 8.03 -15.20
C ARG A 382 -2.65 9.50 -14.82
N GLU A 383 -3.50 10.41 -15.29
CA GLU A 383 -3.45 11.83 -14.93
C GLU A 383 -3.62 12.06 -13.43
N THR A 384 -4.54 11.30 -12.80
CA THR A 384 -4.72 11.35 -11.35
C THR A 384 -3.47 10.89 -10.62
N PHE A 385 -2.82 9.82 -11.07
CA PHE A 385 -1.54 9.33 -10.53
C PHE A 385 -0.46 10.41 -10.64
N VAL A 386 -0.22 10.93 -11.84
CA VAL A 386 0.84 11.93 -12.09
C VAL A 386 0.65 13.17 -11.22
N ARG A 387 -0.58 13.65 -11.09
CA ARG A 387 -0.89 14.85 -10.32
C ARG A 387 -0.76 14.67 -8.81
N ARG A 388 -1.04 13.46 -8.26
CA ARG A 388 -1.22 13.29 -6.82
C ARG A 388 -0.28 12.30 -6.15
N PHE A 389 0.23 11.32 -6.88
CA PHE A 389 0.78 10.11 -6.26
C PHE A 389 2.17 9.73 -6.75
N THR A 390 2.85 10.61 -7.50
CA THR A 390 4.26 10.38 -7.84
C THR A 390 5.12 10.45 -6.58
N LEU A 391 6.22 9.72 -6.57
CA LEU A 391 7.18 9.74 -5.46
C LEU A 391 7.71 11.16 -5.21
N GLU A 392 7.95 11.94 -6.27
CA GLU A 392 8.42 13.32 -6.15
C GLU A 392 7.41 14.21 -5.41
N HIS A 393 6.11 14.12 -5.79
CA HIS A 393 5.04 14.85 -5.11
C HIS A 393 4.93 14.46 -3.64
N HIS A 394 5.00 13.15 -3.35
CA HIS A 394 4.99 12.62 -1.98
C HIS A 394 6.15 13.18 -1.15
N LEU A 395 7.38 13.15 -1.69
CA LEU A 395 8.56 13.62 -0.97
C LEU A 395 8.51 15.12 -0.70
N ALA A 396 8.01 15.92 -1.65
CA ALA A 396 7.82 17.37 -1.46
C ALA A 396 6.81 17.64 -0.34
N THR A 397 5.63 17.02 -0.39
CA THR A 397 4.57 17.20 0.62
C THR A 397 5.03 16.68 2.00
N LEU A 398 5.76 15.56 2.03
CA LEU A 398 6.32 15.01 3.27
C LEU A 398 7.36 15.95 3.87
N ALA A 399 8.23 16.55 3.06
CA ALA A 399 9.23 17.50 3.51
C ALA A 399 8.59 18.76 4.12
N GLU A 400 7.57 19.31 3.46
CA GLU A 400 6.80 20.45 3.97
C GLU A 400 6.16 20.12 5.33
N ALA A 401 5.52 18.95 5.43
CA ALA A 401 4.93 18.50 6.68
C ALA A 401 5.97 18.38 7.80
N VAL A 402 7.12 17.76 7.52
CA VAL A 402 8.21 17.56 8.50
C VAL A 402 8.80 18.91 8.94
N HIS A 403 9.02 19.86 8.01
CA HIS A 403 9.49 21.21 8.36
C HIS A 403 8.49 21.98 9.23
N SER A 404 7.19 21.78 9.02
CA SER A 404 6.16 22.42 9.84
C SER A 404 6.26 22.09 11.34
N ALA A 405 6.86 20.94 11.67
CA ALA A 405 7.08 20.54 13.07
C ALA A 405 8.17 21.38 13.78
N GLU A 406 9.06 22.04 13.05
CA GLU A 406 10.10 22.89 13.65
C GLU A 406 9.54 24.25 14.08
N THR A 407 8.55 24.79 13.38
CA THR A 407 7.99 26.13 13.59
C THR A 407 6.92 26.19 14.70
N SER A 408 6.73 25.08 15.42
CA SER A 408 5.70 24.96 16.50
C SER A 408 6.36 25.07 17.89
#